data_d96772a3c31cb4a20dcc118333a1587e
#
_entry.id   d96772a3c31cb4a20dcc118333a1587e
#
_cell.length_a   1.000
_cell.length_b   1.000
_cell.length_c   1.000
_cell.angle_alpha   90.00
_cell.angle_beta   90.00
_cell.angle_gamma   90.00
#
_symmetry.space_group_name_H-M   'P 1'
#
loop_
_entity.id
_entity.type
_entity.pdbx_description
1 polymer ?
#
loop_
_entity_poly.entity_id
_entity_poly.type
_entity_poly.pdbx_seq_one_letter_code
_entity_poly.pdbx_strand_id
1 'polypeptide(L)'
;MTSQEAWAGSFIRRWLSRLRSEGIEIGCVVVDENRTRRTNLVNHVLSVAKRQAKVARSSLPGALLRLVVFRLWSNFGRRDEAVTGTDLPEAIPSFRVPSLNSAEAVDAVHACGCDASCLLGARILTKSTIQELGHLILNGHASDPRFVRGRPPVFWEVLNGDWHVCLTVHQVVQKLDAGPIYGQRLQEILYCGGIGATIRATMQQALVTMTDLFAEVLIGLHARTVTPIEFNPGPVRTLPRISQLIHAEILCRRRSKRIRTGSQSAGQFLLGPSQPR
;
A
#
# COMPACT_ATOMS: atom_id res chain seq x y z
N MET A 1 11.50 4.89 5.22
CA MET A 1 10.59 5.91 5.79
C MET A 1 9.23 5.29 6.08
N THR A 2 8.66 5.45 7.26
CA THR A 2 7.42 4.79 7.66
C THR A 2 6.56 5.65 8.59
N SER A 3 5.24 5.46 8.55
CA SER A 3 4.30 5.88 9.60
C SER A 3 3.78 4.67 10.40
N GLN A 4 4.36 3.48 10.21
CA GLN A 4 3.92 2.22 10.82
C GLN A 4 5.13 1.39 11.23
N GLU A 5 5.66 1.68 12.43
CA GLU A 5 6.91 1.10 12.93
C GLU A 5 6.91 -0.44 12.97
N ALA A 6 5.86 -1.06 13.50
CA ALA A 6 5.76 -2.52 13.56
C ALA A 6 5.80 -3.18 12.16
N TRP A 7 5.22 -2.52 11.18
CA TRP A 7 5.28 -2.95 9.79
C TRP A 7 6.70 -2.84 9.23
N ALA A 8 7.35 -1.69 9.43
CA ALA A 8 8.72 -1.48 8.99
C ALA A 8 9.66 -2.50 9.63
N GLY A 9 9.53 -2.77 10.92
CA GLY A 9 10.34 -3.76 11.63
C GLY A 9 10.26 -5.16 11.02
N SER A 10 9.07 -5.62 10.62
CA SER A 10 8.91 -6.93 9.97
C SER A 10 9.56 -6.98 8.58
N PHE A 11 9.43 -5.92 7.77
CA PHE A 11 10.11 -5.79 6.49
C PHE A 11 11.62 -5.80 6.64
N ILE A 12 12.15 -4.96 7.53
CA ILE A 12 13.58 -4.79 7.75
C ILE A 12 14.23 -6.08 8.20
N ARG A 13 13.64 -6.82 9.16
CA ARG A 13 14.20 -8.12 9.59
C ARG A 13 14.31 -9.12 8.44
N ARG A 14 13.30 -9.14 7.56
CA ARG A 14 13.31 -10.02 6.39
C ARG A 14 14.34 -9.59 5.34
N TRP A 15 14.64 -8.29 5.27
CA TRP A 15 15.61 -7.75 4.33
C TRP A 15 17.06 -7.90 4.80
N LEU A 16 17.32 -7.82 6.12
CA LEU A 16 18.66 -7.66 6.66
C LEU A 16 19.66 -8.70 6.15
N SER A 17 19.31 -9.98 6.20
CA SER A 17 20.22 -11.04 5.73
C SER A 17 20.33 -11.03 4.20
N ARG A 18 19.21 -10.90 3.51
CA ARG A 18 19.15 -10.97 2.06
C ARG A 18 19.83 -9.79 1.37
N LEU A 19 19.65 -8.57 1.86
CA LEU A 19 20.28 -7.38 1.29
C LEU A 19 21.77 -7.31 1.61
N ARG A 20 22.17 -7.69 2.83
CA ARG A 20 23.59 -7.73 3.21
C ARG A 20 24.42 -8.71 2.38
N SER A 21 23.87 -9.89 2.04
CA SER A 21 24.57 -10.84 1.16
C SER A 21 24.84 -10.28 -0.23
N GLU A 22 24.09 -9.27 -0.64
CA GLU A 22 24.23 -8.59 -1.94
C GLU A 22 24.98 -7.23 -1.81
N GLY A 23 25.57 -6.93 -0.65
CA GLY A 23 26.29 -5.68 -0.42
C GLY A 23 25.41 -4.44 -0.26
N ILE A 24 24.12 -4.61 0.03
CA ILE A 24 23.19 -3.52 0.25
C ILE A 24 22.96 -3.33 1.75
N GLU A 25 23.18 -2.12 2.23
CA GLU A 25 22.98 -1.76 3.64
C GLU A 25 21.70 -0.91 3.84
N ILE A 26 21.07 -1.09 5.00
CA ILE A 26 19.97 -0.25 5.45
C ILE A 26 20.58 0.85 6.34
N GLY A 27 20.72 2.05 5.80
CA GLY A 27 21.39 3.15 6.49
C GLY A 27 20.60 3.67 7.68
N CYS A 28 19.28 3.83 7.55
CA CYS A 28 18.43 4.29 8.66
C CYS A 28 16.95 3.99 8.48
N VAL A 29 16.19 4.18 9.54
CA VAL A 29 14.72 4.18 9.52
C VAL A 29 14.21 5.53 10.03
N VAL A 30 13.40 6.22 9.22
CA VAL A 30 12.75 7.47 9.62
C VAL A 30 11.28 7.20 9.91
N VAL A 31 10.86 7.45 11.16
CA VAL A 31 9.53 7.16 11.69
C VAL A 31 8.72 8.44 11.88
N ASP A 32 7.55 8.53 11.24
CA ASP A 32 6.60 9.65 11.38
C ASP A 32 5.79 9.50 12.69
N GLU A 33 6.03 10.36 13.66
CA GLU A 33 5.31 10.38 14.95
C GLU A 33 3.96 11.08 14.91
N ASN A 34 3.62 11.76 13.83
CA ASN A 34 2.37 12.55 13.71
C ASN A 34 1.10 11.67 13.79
N ARG A 35 1.25 10.36 13.98
CA ARG A 35 0.14 9.40 14.12
C ARG A 35 -0.66 9.59 15.42
N THR A 36 -0.05 10.16 16.46
CA THR A 36 -0.59 10.15 17.83
C THR A 36 -1.20 11.45 18.30
N ARG A 37 -0.92 12.57 17.67
CA ARG A 37 -1.64 13.80 18.01
C ARG A 37 -3.08 13.72 17.51
N ARG A 38 -3.97 13.24 18.38
CA ARG A 38 -5.43 13.35 18.30
C ARG A 38 -5.86 14.83 18.33
N THR A 39 -5.27 15.65 17.47
CA THR A 39 -5.76 17.00 17.25
C THR A 39 -7.05 16.90 16.44
N ASN A 40 -8.18 16.99 17.14
CA ASN A 40 -9.51 17.10 16.57
C ASN A 40 -9.83 16.02 15.50
N LEU A 41 -10.29 14.84 15.98
CA LEU A 41 -10.82 13.78 15.11
C LEU A 41 -11.84 14.35 14.11
N VAL A 42 -12.64 15.32 14.54
CA VAL A 42 -13.62 16.03 13.71
C VAL A 42 -12.95 16.74 12.52
N ASN A 43 -11.90 17.53 12.77
CA ASN A 43 -11.19 18.24 11.72
C ASN A 43 -10.50 17.28 10.74
N HIS A 44 -9.94 16.18 11.25
CA HIS A 44 -9.37 15.15 10.39
C HIS A 44 -10.44 14.49 9.51
N VAL A 45 -11.57 14.07 10.08
CA VAL A 45 -12.70 13.48 9.35
C VAL A 45 -13.23 14.45 8.31
N LEU A 46 -13.41 15.72 8.66
CA LEU A 46 -13.88 16.76 7.73
C LEU A 46 -12.87 17.01 6.59
N SER A 47 -11.57 17.03 6.88
CA SER A 47 -10.54 17.22 5.84
C SER A 47 -10.51 16.06 4.85
N VAL A 48 -10.62 14.82 5.36
CA VAL A 48 -10.73 13.62 4.51
C VAL A 48 -12.02 13.66 3.68
N ALA A 49 -13.16 14.00 4.29
CA ALA A 49 -14.43 14.09 3.60
C ALA A 49 -14.43 15.18 2.51
N LYS A 50 -13.87 16.36 2.78
CA LYS A 50 -13.71 17.44 1.78
C LYS A 50 -12.87 16.97 0.58
N ARG A 51 -11.75 16.29 0.84
CA ARG A 51 -10.90 15.73 -0.22
C ARG A 51 -11.66 14.68 -1.05
N GLN A 52 -12.37 13.77 -0.38
CA GLN A 52 -13.18 12.75 -1.03
C GLN A 52 -14.33 13.36 -1.85
N ALA A 53 -15.01 14.39 -1.33
CA ALA A 53 -16.05 15.11 -2.05
C ALA A 53 -15.52 15.75 -3.33
N LYS A 54 -14.35 16.42 -3.25
CA LYS A 54 -13.71 17.05 -4.41
C LYS A 54 -13.33 16.03 -5.49
N VAL A 55 -12.68 14.94 -5.12
CA VAL A 55 -12.23 13.91 -6.08
C VAL A 55 -13.42 13.13 -6.66
N ALA A 56 -14.41 12.79 -5.85
CA ALA A 56 -15.60 12.04 -6.27
C ALA A 56 -16.69 12.93 -6.90
N ARG A 57 -16.48 14.24 -7.01
CA ARG A 57 -17.51 15.23 -7.46
C ARG A 57 -18.85 15.01 -6.76
N SER A 58 -18.83 14.87 -5.44
CA SER A 58 -20.01 14.57 -4.62
C SER A 58 -20.21 15.60 -3.51
N SER A 59 -21.42 15.66 -2.93
CA SER A 59 -21.68 16.54 -1.79
C SER A 59 -20.89 16.14 -0.54
N LEU A 60 -20.56 17.10 0.31
CA LEU A 60 -19.86 16.86 1.57
C LEU A 60 -20.61 15.89 2.50
N PRO A 61 -21.95 16.00 2.70
CA PRO A 61 -22.71 15.02 3.46
C PRO A 61 -22.61 13.60 2.90
N GLY A 62 -22.68 13.44 1.57
CA GLY A 62 -22.52 12.16 0.91
C GLY A 62 -21.11 11.57 1.06
N ALA A 63 -20.08 12.41 1.10
CA ALA A 63 -18.70 11.97 1.36
C ALA A 63 -18.53 11.55 2.83
N LEU A 64 -19.12 12.27 3.78
CA LEU A 64 -19.12 11.91 5.20
C LEU A 64 -19.84 10.58 5.45
N LEU A 65 -21.03 10.42 4.89
CA LEU A 65 -21.78 9.15 5.01
C LEU A 65 -20.96 7.96 4.48
N ARG A 66 -20.35 8.10 3.31
CA ARG A 66 -19.48 7.05 2.74
C ARG A 66 -18.29 6.74 3.64
N LEU A 67 -17.67 7.76 4.23
CA LEU A 67 -16.56 7.59 5.15
C LEU A 67 -16.98 6.83 6.42
N VAL A 68 -18.11 7.19 7.00
CA VAL A 68 -18.67 6.53 8.19
C VAL A 68 -19.03 5.08 7.87
N VAL A 69 -19.79 4.84 6.81
CA VAL A 69 -20.20 3.50 6.39
C VAL A 69 -18.98 2.63 6.08
N PHE A 70 -18.02 3.15 5.33
CA PHE A 70 -16.78 2.42 5.04
C PHE A 70 -15.99 2.11 6.30
N ARG A 71 -15.90 3.04 7.24
CA ARG A 71 -15.17 2.84 8.50
C ARG A 71 -15.87 1.83 9.41
N LEU A 72 -17.19 1.90 9.54
CA LEU A 72 -17.95 0.90 10.27
C LEU A 72 -17.75 -0.49 9.65
N TRP A 73 -17.83 -0.57 8.34
CA TRP A 73 -17.71 -1.83 7.63
C TRP A 73 -16.28 -2.39 7.64
N SER A 74 -15.26 -1.57 7.48
CA SER A 74 -13.87 -2.00 7.60
C SER A 74 -13.49 -2.43 9.03
N ASN A 75 -14.22 -1.94 10.04
CA ASN A 75 -14.05 -2.35 11.44
C ASN A 75 -14.90 -3.58 11.81
N PHE A 76 -15.90 -3.94 11.02
CA PHE A 76 -16.72 -5.12 11.26
C PHE A 76 -15.86 -6.38 11.08
N GLY A 77 -15.46 -7.00 12.19
CA GLY A 77 -14.58 -8.17 12.22
C GLY A 77 -13.11 -7.85 12.45
N ARG A 78 -12.76 -6.65 12.92
CA ARG A 78 -11.47 -6.43 13.58
C ARG A 78 -11.46 -7.23 14.89
N ARG A 79 -10.92 -8.43 14.83
CA ARG A 79 -10.04 -8.87 15.89
C ARG A 79 -8.70 -8.26 15.52
N ASP A 80 -8.24 -7.34 16.35
CA ASP A 80 -6.88 -6.81 16.27
C ASP A 80 -5.94 -7.97 16.65
N GLU A 81 -5.59 -8.78 15.66
CA GLU A 81 -4.29 -9.40 15.68
C GLU A 81 -3.34 -8.24 15.35
N ALA A 82 -3.04 -7.47 16.40
CA ALA A 82 -1.92 -6.58 16.40
C ALA A 82 -0.75 -7.41 15.87
N VAL A 83 -0.03 -6.89 14.89
CA VAL A 83 1.34 -7.30 14.62
C VAL A 83 2.09 -6.91 15.88
N THR A 84 1.98 -7.75 16.91
CA THR A 84 2.59 -7.56 18.21
C THR A 84 4.07 -7.91 18.07
N GLY A 85 4.92 -6.96 18.41
CA GLY A 85 6.28 -7.28 18.79
C GLY A 85 7.30 -7.35 17.66
N THR A 86 7.29 -6.42 16.73
CA THR A 86 8.42 -6.24 15.82
C THR A 86 8.99 -4.83 15.96
N ASP A 87 9.71 -4.63 17.05
CA ASP A 87 10.53 -3.44 17.22
C ASP A 87 11.57 -3.36 16.09
N LEU A 88 11.98 -2.15 15.75
CA LEU A 88 13.06 -1.95 14.80
C LEU A 88 14.33 -2.63 15.32
N PRO A 89 15.14 -3.26 14.47
CA PRO A 89 16.42 -3.81 14.88
C PRO A 89 17.30 -2.72 15.46
N GLU A 90 17.83 -2.92 16.67
CA GLU A 90 18.69 -1.93 17.37
C GLU A 90 19.95 -1.55 16.57
N ALA A 91 20.41 -2.44 15.71
CA ALA A 91 21.60 -2.23 14.87
C ALA A 91 21.39 -1.20 13.75
N ILE A 92 20.15 -0.72 13.54
CA ILE A 92 19.85 0.25 12.48
C ILE A 92 19.47 1.59 13.11
N PRO A 93 20.16 2.71 12.78
CA PRO A 93 19.79 4.02 13.24
C PRO A 93 18.32 4.34 12.97
N SER A 94 17.59 4.80 13.97
CA SER A 94 16.18 5.18 13.82
C SER A 94 15.95 6.62 14.26
N PHE A 95 15.33 7.41 13.39
CA PHE A 95 15.02 8.81 13.64
C PHE A 95 13.49 8.98 13.75
N ARG A 96 13.06 9.54 14.87
CA ARG A 96 11.64 9.90 15.08
C ARG A 96 11.44 11.35 14.72
N VAL A 97 10.54 11.61 13.77
CA VAL A 97 10.32 12.96 13.24
C VAL A 97 8.84 13.35 13.35
N PRO A 98 8.53 14.65 13.50
CA PRO A 98 7.14 15.09 13.61
C PRO A 98 6.33 14.80 12.33
N SER A 99 6.98 14.72 11.18
CA SER A 99 6.36 14.36 9.88
C SER A 99 7.42 13.90 8.90
N LEU A 100 7.09 12.96 8.02
CA LEU A 100 7.96 12.60 6.88
C LEU A 100 8.13 13.77 5.87
N ASN A 101 7.34 14.81 6.00
CA ASN A 101 7.43 16.03 5.19
C ASN A 101 8.10 17.20 5.94
N SER A 102 8.75 16.96 7.06
CA SER A 102 9.49 17.99 7.79
C SER A 102 10.95 18.03 7.36
N ALA A 103 11.63 19.13 7.63
CA ALA A 103 13.05 19.30 7.36
C ALA A 103 13.88 18.24 8.09
N GLU A 104 13.53 17.93 9.34
CA GLU A 104 14.22 16.92 10.15
C GLU A 104 14.19 15.52 9.51
N ALA A 105 13.11 15.21 8.74
CA ALA A 105 13.04 13.95 8.02
C ALA A 105 14.01 13.91 6.82
N VAL A 106 14.15 15.01 6.12
CA VAL A 106 15.08 15.16 5.00
C VAL A 106 16.53 15.13 5.52
N ASP A 107 16.81 15.90 6.57
CA ASP A 107 18.13 15.97 7.21
C ASP A 107 18.59 14.58 7.72
N ALA A 108 17.69 13.81 8.35
CA ALA A 108 17.98 12.47 8.82
C ALA A 108 18.36 11.52 7.68
N VAL A 109 17.68 11.61 6.54
CA VAL A 109 17.99 10.79 5.35
C VAL A 109 19.33 11.22 4.74
N HIS A 110 19.59 12.52 4.61
CA HIS A 110 20.86 13.04 4.07
C HIS A 110 22.05 12.69 4.96
N ALA A 111 21.87 12.78 6.29
CA ALA A 111 22.92 12.42 7.25
C ALA A 111 23.36 10.94 7.14
N CYS A 112 22.45 10.07 6.67
CA CYS A 112 22.73 8.65 6.45
C CYS A 112 23.35 8.34 5.07
N GLY A 113 23.44 9.31 4.16
CA GLY A 113 24.03 9.14 2.83
C GLY A 113 23.35 8.06 1.97
N CYS A 114 22.01 7.96 2.06
CA CYS A 114 21.25 6.90 1.38
C CYS A 114 21.11 7.18 -0.13
N ASP A 115 21.38 6.18 -0.97
CA ASP A 115 21.17 6.26 -2.44
C ASP A 115 19.68 6.12 -2.83
N ALA A 116 18.88 5.50 -1.98
CA ALA A 116 17.45 5.31 -2.22
C ALA A 116 16.64 5.27 -0.91
N SER A 117 15.37 5.63 -0.99
CA SER A 117 14.41 5.52 0.12
C SER A 117 13.26 4.59 -0.23
N CYS A 118 12.82 3.77 0.74
CA CYS A 118 11.63 2.94 0.63
C CYS A 118 10.51 3.45 1.54
N LEU A 119 9.32 3.67 1.00
CA LEU A 119 8.13 4.03 1.76
C LEU A 119 7.39 2.77 2.20
N LEU A 120 7.35 2.51 3.50
CA LEU A 120 6.68 1.35 4.10
C LEU A 120 5.48 1.81 4.93
N GLY A 121 4.28 1.81 4.33
CA GLY A 121 3.08 2.30 4.97
C GLY A 121 3.14 3.79 5.35
N ALA A 122 3.85 4.57 4.57
CA ALA A 122 4.07 5.99 4.77
C ALA A 122 2.90 6.87 4.30
N ARG A 123 2.90 8.11 4.72
CA ARG A 123 2.02 9.16 4.20
C ARG A 123 2.54 9.66 2.85
N ILE A 124 1.65 10.37 2.13
CA ILE A 124 2.03 11.02 0.86
C ILE A 124 3.09 12.08 1.15
N LEU A 125 4.20 12.00 0.44
CA LEU A 125 5.24 13.02 0.47
C LEU A 125 4.80 14.25 -0.33
N THR A 126 5.20 15.43 0.13
CA THR A 126 4.98 16.69 -0.61
C THR A 126 5.97 16.78 -1.77
N LYS A 127 5.65 17.67 -2.73
CA LYS A 127 6.56 17.95 -3.85
C LYS A 127 7.92 18.44 -3.36
N SER A 128 7.94 19.34 -2.36
CA SER A 128 9.19 19.85 -1.77
C SER A 128 10.02 18.71 -1.19
N THR A 129 9.44 17.86 -0.35
CA THR A 129 10.14 16.72 0.25
C THR A 129 10.74 15.78 -0.80
N ILE A 130 9.99 15.46 -1.86
CA ILE A 130 10.50 14.61 -2.95
C ILE A 130 11.70 15.27 -3.65
N GLN A 131 11.63 16.59 -3.88
CA GLN A 131 12.71 17.34 -4.52
C GLN A 131 13.93 17.48 -3.62
N GLU A 132 13.73 17.75 -2.34
CA GLU A 132 14.81 17.92 -1.35
C GLU A 132 15.54 16.61 -1.09
N LEU A 133 14.86 15.47 -1.03
CA LEU A 133 15.51 14.16 -0.92
C LEU A 133 16.45 13.86 -2.10
N GLY A 134 16.10 14.28 -3.32
CA GLY A 134 16.99 14.31 -4.49
C GLY A 134 17.45 12.95 -5.02
N HIS A 135 16.99 11.83 -4.45
CA HIS A 135 17.34 10.48 -4.85
C HIS A 135 16.10 9.63 -5.18
N LEU A 136 16.30 8.36 -5.54
CA LEU A 136 15.22 7.44 -5.85
C LEU A 136 14.37 7.13 -4.60
N ILE A 137 13.06 7.35 -4.67
CA ILE A 137 12.11 7.01 -3.62
C ILE A 137 11.15 5.95 -4.17
N LEU A 138 11.11 4.77 -3.57
CA LEU A 138 10.24 3.66 -3.95
C LEU A 138 9.05 3.54 -3.01
N ASN A 139 7.90 3.20 -3.57
CA ASN A 139 6.67 2.90 -2.82
C ASN A 139 6.05 1.58 -3.26
N GLY A 140 5.52 0.83 -2.30
CA GLY A 140 4.73 -0.37 -2.57
C GLY A 140 3.24 -0.05 -2.66
N HIS A 141 2.60 -0.47 -3.74
CA HIS A 141 1.18 -0.27 -3.99
C HIS A 141 0.48 -1.60 -4.29
N ALA A 142 -0.62 -1.89 -3.58
CA ALA A 142 -1.38 -3.12 -3.78
C ALA A 142 -2.49 -2.91 -4.82
N SER A 143 -2.10 -2.57 -6.02
CA SER A 143 -2.87 -2.45 -7.25
C SER A 143 -1.92 -2.26 -8.43
N ASP A 144 -2.42 -2.47 -9.64
CA ASP A 144 -1.73 -2.03 -10.85
C ASP A 144 -2.07 -0.56 -11.13
N PRO A 145 -1.10 0.38 -11.06
CA PRO A 145 -1.36 1.80 -11.22
C PRO A 145 -1.77 2.20 -12.64
N ARG A 146 -1.67 1.29 -13.62
CA ARG A 146 -2.22 1.47 -14.97
C ARG A 146 -3.75 1.43 -14.96
N PHE A 147 -4.36 0.74 -14.00
CA PHE A 147 -5.81 0.56 -13.90
C PHE A 147 -6.42 1.20 -12.66
N VAL A 148 -5.72 1.13 -11.52
CA VAL A 148 -6.21 1.60 -10.23
C VAL A 148 -5.11 2.31 -9.46
N ARG A 149 -5.32 3.58 -9.09
CA ARG A 149 -4.47 4.36 -8.19
C ARG A 149 -5.26 4.79 -6.96
N GLY A 150 -4.60 4.94 -5.82
CA GLY A 150 -5.22 5.43 -4.59
C GLY A 150 -5.76 4.32 -3.69
N ARG A 151 -6.98 4.47 -3.14
CA ARG A 151 -7.49 3.62 -2.05
C ARG A 151 -8.97 3.25 -2.23
N PRO A 152 -9.50 2.18 -1.59
CA PRO A 152 -8.81 1.20 -0.75
C PRO A 152 -8.11 0.11 -1.60
N PRO A 153 -7.03 -0.49 -1.09
CA PRO A 153 -6.34 -1.58 -1.78
C PRO A 153 -7.25 -2.81 -1.88
N VAL A 154 -7.05 -3.64 -2.91
CA VAL A 154 -7.77 -4.91 -3.16
C VAL A 154 -9.27 -4.74 -3.46
N PHE A 155 -9.88 -3.66 -3.01
CA PHE A 155 -11.34 -3.46 -3.14
C PHE A 155 -11.80 -3.38 -4.60
N TRP A 156 -11.05 -2.67 -5.42
CA TRP A 156 -11.43 -2.40 -6.80
C TRP A 156 -11.27 -3.64 -7.68
N GLU A 157 -10.26 -4.45 -7.41
CA GLU A 157 -10.03 -5.73 -8.02
C GLU A 157 -11.17 -6.72 -7.67
N VAL A 158 -11.56 -6.77 -6.39
CA VAL A 158 -12.72 -7.55 -5.96
C VAL A 158 -13.99 -7.10 -6.66
N LEU A 159 -14.23 -5.78 -6.74
CA LEU A 159 -15.42 -5.22 -7.38
C LEU A 159 -15.46 -5.54 -8.89
N ASN A 160 -14.31 -5.56 -9.54
CA ASN A 160 -14.18 -5.95 -10.96
C ASN A 160 -14.34 -7.46 -11.17
N GLY A 161 -14.32 -8.25 -10.11
CA GLY A 161 -14.41 -9.70 -10.20
C GLY A 161 -13.07 -10.40 -10.41
N ASP A 162 -11.96 -9.75 -10.10
CA ASP A 162 -10.62 -10.33 -10.25
C ASP A 162 -10.35 -11.41 -9.20
N TRP A 163 -9.42 -12.31 -9.52
CA TRP A 163 -8.90 -13.34 -8.62
C TRP A 163 -7.54 -12.98 -8.04
N HIS A 164 -6.89 -12.00 -8.62
CA HIS A 164 -5.56 -11.54 -8.23
C HIS A 164 -5.55 -10.03 -8.06
N VAL A 165 -4.69 -9.58 -7.17
CA VAL A 165 -4.26 -8.19 -7.06
C VAL A 165 -2.82 -8.10 -7.54
N CYS A 166 -2.50 -7.06 -8.29
CA CYS A 166 -1.13 -6.79 -8.70
C CYS A 166 -0.43 -5.99 -7.61
N LEU A 167 0.65 -6.52 -7.04
CA LEU A 167 1.54 -5.79 -6.17
C LEU A 167 2.57 -5.07 -7.02
N THR A 168 2.75 -3.78 -6.80
CA THR A 168 3.61 -2.93 -7.63
C THR A 168 4.60 -2.16 -6.76
N VAL A 169 5.88 -2.22 -7.08
CA VAL A 169 6.91 -1.29 -6.58
C VAL A 169 7.17 -0.26 -7.66
N HIS A 170 6.94 1.01 -7.33
CA HIS A 170 7.08 2.13 -8.28
C HIS A 170 7.81 3.31 -7.64
N GLN A 171 8.37 4.18 -8.47
CA GLN A 171 8.96 5.43 -8.02
C GLN A 171 7.89 6.38 -7.49
N VAL A 172 8.22 7.09 -6.42
CA VAL A 172 7.40 8.18 -5.91
C VAL A 172 7.66 9.44 -6.72
N VAL A 173 6.59 9.96 -7.30
CA VAL A 173 6.59 11.23 -8.03
C VAL A 173 5.48 12.13 -7.49
N GLN A 174 5.44 13.40 -7.87
CA GLN A 174 4.41 14.34 -7.40
C GLN A 174 2.97 13.85 -7.64
N LYS A 175 2.74 13.15 -8.75
CA LYS A 175 1.43 12.59 -9.10
C LYS A 175 1.26 11.24 -8.39
N LEU A 176 0.20 11.10 -7.60
CA LEU A 176 -0.07 9.90 -6.77
C LEU A 176 0.00 8.61 -7.60
N ASP A 177 0.80 7.64 -7.13
CA ASP A 177 0.98 6.30 -7.70
C ASP A 177 1.16 6.32 -9.25
N ALA A 178 1.98 7.25 -9.77
CA ALA A 178 2.11 7.49 -11.21
C ALA A 178 3.56 7.50 -11.72
N GLY A 179 4.53 7.18 -10.88
CA GLY A 179 5.92 7.07 -11.29
C GLY A 179 6.25 5.72 -11.91
N PRO A 180 7.38 5.61 -12.59
CA PRO A 180 7.82 4.39 -13.27
C PRO A 180 7.76 3.15 -12.38
N ILE A 181 7.40 2.01 -12.97
CA ILE A 181 7.29 0.72 -12.28
C ILE A 181 8.65 0.01 -12.32
N TYR A 182 9.12 -0.41 -11.15
CA TYR A 182 10.37 -1.16 -11.00
C TYR A 182 10.16 -2.66 -10.79
N GLY A 183 8.98 -3.06 -10.34
CA GLY A 183 8.63 -4.47 -10.18
C GLY A 183 7.13 -4.69 -9.95
N GLN A 184 6.65 -5.83 -10.42
CA GLN A 184 5.26 -6.24 -10.23
C GLN A 184 5.16 -7.73 -9.92
N ARG A 185 4.18 -8.10 -9.07
CA ARG A 185 3.87 -9.49 -8.77
C ARG A 185 2.37 -9.67 -8.54
N LEU A 186 1.80 -10.71 -9.10
CA LEU A 186 0.41 -11.09 -8.83
C LEU A 186 0.30 -11.81 -7.49
N GLN A 187 -0.71 -11.42 -6.71
CA GLN A 187 -1.09 -12.02 -5.45
C GLN A 187 -2.53 -12.48 -5.53
N GLU A 188 -2.80 -13.73 -5.17
CA GLU A 188 -4.17 -14.24 -5.10
C GLU A 188 -5.01 -13.47 -4.07
N ILE A 189 -6.27 -13.19 -4.44
CA ILE A 189 -7.25 -12.60 -3.51
C ILE A 189 -7.88 -13.72 -2.69
N LEU A 190 -7.67 -13.66 -1.38
CA LEU A 190 -8.15 -14.68 -0.44
C LEU A 190 -9.61 -14.44 -0.05
N TYR A 191 -10.53 -15.01 -0.80
CA TYR A 191 -11.96 -14.92 -0.54
C TYR A 191 -12.36 -15.81 0.66
N CYS A 192 -12.40 -15.22 1.88
CA CYS A 192 -12.63 -15.95 3.13
C CYS A 192 -13.85 -15.45 3.93
N GLY A 193 -14.86 -14.88 3.27
CA GLY A 193 -16.07 -14.34 3.90
C GLY A 193 -16.56 -13.08 3.20
N GLY A 194 -16.86 -12.02 3.97
CA GLY A 194 -17.21 -10.71 3.42
C GLY A 194 -16.00 -9.93 2.95
N ILE A 195 -16.23 -8.74 2.35
CA ILE A 195 -15.17 -7.90 1.76
C ILE A 195 -14.10 -7.50 2.78
N GLY A 196 -14.49 -7.18 4.01
CA GLY A 196 -13.54 -6.80 5.06
C GLY A 196 -12.57 -7.94 5.43
N ALA A 197 -13.07 -9.17 5.55
CA ALA A 197 -12.24 -10.36 5.80
C ALA A 197 -11.33 -10.66 4.61
N THR A 198 -11.88 -10.62 3.40
CA THR A 198 -11.15 -10.82 2.14
C THR A 198 -9.98 -9.82 2.00
N ILE A 199 -10.23 -8.52 2.18
CA ILE A 199 -9.17 -7.50 2.11
C ILE A 199 -8.09 -7.76 3.16
N ARG A 200 -8.46 -8.05 4.41
CA ARG A 200 -7.47 -8.31 5.48
C ARG A 200 -6.60 -9.52 5.17
N ALA A 201 -7.22 -10.65 4.86
CA ALA A 201 -6.47 -11.89 4.56
C ALA A 201 -5.53 -11.70 3.36
N THR A 202 -6.04 -11.08 2.28
CA THR A 202 -5.23 -10.77 1.09
C THR A 202 -4.08 -9.83 1.43
N MET A 203 -4.33 -8.76 2.19
CA MET A 203 -3.28 -7.80 2.57
C MET A 203 -2.23 -8.39 3.51
N GLN A 204 -2.59 -9.28 4.41
CA GLN A 204 -1.61 -9.99 5.26
C GLN A 204 -0.63 -10.79 4.41
N GLN A 205 -1.12 -11.55 3.44
CA GLN A 205 -0.25 -12.30 2.53
C GLN A 205 0.50 -11.37 1.56
N ALA A 206 -0.16 -10.35 1.05
CA ALA A 206 0.42 -9.36 0.15
C ALA A 206 1.61 -8.62 0.78
N LEU A 207 1.62 -8.43 2.10
CA LEU A 207 2.76 -7.86 2.82
C LEU A 207 4.03 -8.69 2.66
N VAL A 208 3.92 -9.99 2.82
CA VAL A 208 5.06 -10.91 2.67
C VAL A 208 5.58 -10.84 1.24
N THR A 209 4.67 -10.99 0.27
CA THR A 209 5.01 -10.93 -1.16
C THR A 209 5.60 -9.57 -1.55
N MET A 210 5.07 -8.47 -1.00
CA MET A 210 5.60 -7.12 -1.23
C MET A 210 7.00 -6.94 -0.66
N THR A 211 7.26 -7.52 0.51
CA THR A 211 8.60 -7.48 1.13
C THR A 211 9.63 -8.15 0.23
N ASP A 212 9.30 -9.31 -0.33
CA ASP A 212 10.18 -10.03 -1.25
C ASP A 212 10.37 -9.27 -2.56
N LEU A 213 9.30 -8.69 -3.11
CA LEU A 213 9.35 -7.88 -4.33
C LEU A 213 10.23 -6.63 -4.16
N PHE A 214 10.13 -5.94 -3.02
CA PHE A 214 11.02 -4.81 -2.73
C PHE A 214 12.48 -5.23 -2.67
N ALA A 215 12.79 -6.35 -1.98
CA ALA A 215 14.18 -6.85 -1.91
C ALA A 215 14.73 -7.16 -3.32
N GLU A 216 13.94 -7.80 -4.17
CA GLU A 216 14.34 -8.09 -5.56
C GLU A 216 14.57 -6.83 -6.38
N VAL A 217 13.71 -5.82 -6.22
CA VAL A 217 13.90 -4.52 -6.89
C VAL A 217 15.16 -3.84 -6.42
N LEU A 218 15.45 -3.82 -5.11
CA LEU A 218 16.67 -3.21 -4.56
C LEU A 218 17.94 -3.93 -5.04
N ILE A 219 17.94 -5.27 -5.02
CA ILE A 219 19.03 -6.09 -5.52
C ILE A 219 19.25 -5.84 -7.02
N GLY A 220 18.18 -5.82 -7.79
CA GLY A 220 18.25 -5.57 -9.22
C GLY A 220 18.69 -4.14 -9.56
N LEU A 221 18.36 -3.15 -8.75
CA LEU A 221 18.86 -1.78 -8.87
C LEU A 221 20.37 -1.72 -8.59
N HIS A 222 20.82 -2.37 -7.50
CA HIS A 222 22.24 -2.46 -7.17
C HIS A 222 23.05 -3.13 -8.27
N ALA A 223 22.54 -4.25 -8.80
CA ALA A 223 23.13 -4.98 -9.90
C ALA A 223 22.92 -4.32 -11.29
N ARG A 224 22.18 -3.21 -11.38
CA ARG A 224 21.81 -2.52 -12.63
C ARG A 224 21.06 -3.40 -13.63
N THR A 225 20.28 -4.36 -13.15
CA THR A 225 19.52 -5.30 -13.99
C THR A 225 18.04 -4.92 -14.11
N VAL A 226 17.54 -3.98 -13.28
CA VAL A 226 16.16 -3.49 -13.32
C VAL A 226 16.06 -2.25 -14.19
N THR A 227 15.19 -2.31 -15.19
CA THR A 227 14.81 -1.16 -16.02
C THR A 227 13.41 -0.70 -15.64
N PRO A 228 13.22 0.58 -15.28
CA PRO A 228 11.89 1.08 -14.95
C PRO A 228 10.98 1.12 -16.19
N ILE A 229 9.69 0.82 -15.97
CA ILE A 229 8.68 0.80 -17.02
C ILE A 229 7.82 2.06 -16.88
N GLU A 230 7.88 2.92 -17.88
CA GLU A 230 6.97 4.06 -18.01
C GLU A 230 5.57 3.59 -18.44
N PHE A 231 4.54 4.27 -17.96
CA PHE A 231 3.17 3.90 -18.28
C PHE A 231 2.21 5.09 -18.23
N ASN A 232 1.04 4.94 -18.83
CA ASN A 232 -0.05 5.89 -18.70
C ASN A 232 -0.85 5.59 -17.42
N PRO A 233 -0.82 6.49 -16.42
CA PRO A 233 -1.47 6.24 -15.14
C PRO A 233 -2.99 6.19 -15.25
N GLY A 234 -3.59 5.16 -14.71
CA GLY A 234 -5.03 4.97 -14.61
C GLY A 234 -5.73 6.01 -13.71
N PRO A 235 -7.05 5.87 -13.52
CA PRO A 235 -7.83 6.79 -12.70
C PRO A 235 -7.48 6.66 -11.21
N VAL A 236 -7.49 7.79 -10.49
CA VAL A 236 -7.41 7.78 -9.03
C VAL A 236 -8.76 7.35 -8.46
N ARG A 237 -8.75 6.26 -7.74
CA ARG A 237 -9.92 5.74 -7.03
C ARG A 237 -9.99 6.31 -5.61
N THR A 238 -11.21 6.48 -5.14
CA THR A 238 -11.52 7.01 -3.81
C THR A 238 -12.35 6.01 -3.02
N LEU A 239 -12.94 6.43 -1.89
CA LEU A 239 -13.86 5.56 -1.17
C LEU A 239 -15.04 5.13 -2.06
N PRO A 240 -15.40 3.85 -2.04
CA PRO A 240 -16.47 3.30 -2.86
C PRO A 240 -17.84 3.89 -2.51
N ARG A 241 -18.78 3.82 -3.43
CA ARG A 241 -20.20 4.11 -3.18
C ARG A 241 -20.81 2.97 -2.35
N ILE A 242 -21.89 3.25 -1.62
CA ILE A 242 -22.58 2.23 -0.81
C ILE A 242 -23.04 1.05 -1.65
N SER A 243 -23.56 1.29 -2.85
CA SER A 243 -23.95 0.22 -3.80
C SER A 243 -22.76 -0.66 -4.20
N GLN A 244 -21.57 -0.08 -4.42
CA GLN A 244 -20.35 -0.82 -4.72
C GLN A 244 -19.87 -1.66 -3.53
N LEU A 245 -20.03 -1.13 -2.30
CA LEU A 245 -19.72 -1.87 -1.08
C LEU A 245 -20.63 -3.10 -0.94
N ILE A 246 -21.95 -2.93 -1.14
CA ILE A 246 -22.92 -4.02 -1.07
C ILE A 246 -22.61 -5.07 -2.15
N HIS A 247 -22.32 -4.63 -3.37
CA HIS A 247 -21.97 -5.53 -4.48
C HIS A 247 -20.71 -6.34 -4.17
N ALA A 248 -19.65 -5.70 -3.73
CA ALA A 248 -18.39 -6.36 -3.36
C ALA A 248 -18.59 -7.35 -2.20
N GLU A 249 -19.43 -7.02 -1.20
CA GLU A 249 -19.77 -7.92 -0.11
C GLU A 249 -20.46 -9.19 -0.61
N ILE A 250 -21.44 -9.06 -1.51
CA ILE A 250 -22.15 -10.20 -2.11
C ILE A 250 -21.18 -11.07 -2.91
N LEU A 251 -20.31 -10.45 -3.72
CA LEU A 251 -19.29 -11.18 -4.49
C LEU A 251 -18.35 -11.98 -3.58
N CYS A 252 -17.81 -11.36 -2.55
CA CYS A 252 -16.91 -12.02 -1.59
C CYS A 252 -17.59 -13.22 -0.92
N ARG A 253 -18.82 -13.05 -0.42
CA ARG A 253 -19.54 -14.15 0.24
C ARG A 253 -19.85 -15.30 -0.71
N ARG A 254 -20.24 -15.00 -1.94
CA ARG A 254 -20.52 -16.02 -2.97
C ARG A 254 -19.25 -16.81 -3.33
N ARG A 255 -18.13 -16.13 -3.54
CA ARG A 255 -16.84 -16.78 -3.86
C ARG A 255 -16.32 -17.59 -2.68
N SER A 256 -16.34 -17.04 -1.49
CA SER A 256 -15.96 -17.76 -0.26
C SER A 256 -16.81 -19.03 -0.04
N LYS A 257 -18.10 -18.99 -0.35
CA LYS A 257 -18.97 -20.17 -0.29
C LYS A 257 -18.54 -21.23 -1.33
N ARG A 258 -18.31 -20.83 -2.57
CA ARG A 258 -17.86 -21.74 -3.65
C ARG A 258 -16.54 -22.44 -3.29
N ILE A 259 -15.57 -21.71 -2.79
CA ILE A 259 -14.27 -22.28 -2.34
C ILE A 259 -14.49 -23.32 -1.26
N ARG A 260 -15.31 -23.00 -0.22
CA ARG A 260 -15.59 -23.93 0.89
C ARG A 260 -16.35 -25.18 0.48
N THR A 261 -17.21 -25.12 -0.51
CA THR A 261 -18.00 -26.26 -0.98
C THR A 261 -17.26 -27.14 -2.00
N GLY A 262 -15.98 -26.87 -2.27
CA GLY A 262 -15.19 -27.62 -3.26
C GLY A 262 -15.72 -27.48 -4.71
N SER A 263 -16.61 -26.55 -4.96
CA SER A 263 -17.26 -26.30 -6.26
C SER A 263 -16.32 -25.67 -7.30
N GLN A 264 -15.03 -25.51 -6.98
CA GLN A 264 -13.96 -25.20 -7.91
C GLN A 264 -12.95 -26.36 -7.90
N SER A 265 -13.20 -27.37 -8.73
CA SER A 265 -12.10 -28.16 -9.29
C SER A 265 -11.08 -27.19 -9.88
N ALA A 266 -9.80 -27.48 -9.66
CA ALA A 266 -8.67 -26.74 -10.22
C ALA A 266 -8.86 -26.56 -11.74
N GLY A 267 -9.54 -25.51 -12.12
CA GLY A 267 -9.73 -25.11 -13.52
C GLY A 267 -8.44 -24.49 -13.99
N GLN A 268 -7.79 -25.15 -14.92
CA GLN A 268 -6.65 -24.71 -15.69
C GLN A 268 -6.78 -23.23 -16.05
N PHE A 269 -5.95 -22.38 -15.42
CA PHE A 269 -5.74 -21.02 -15.87
C PHE A 269 -4.78 -21.04 -17.07
N LEU A 270 -5.33 -21.09 -18.24
CA LEU A 270 -4.66 -20.62 -19.45
C LEU A 270 -4.56 -19.10 -19.32
N LEU A 271 -3.32 -18.62 -19.19
CA LEU A 271 -2.95 -17.20 -19.28
C LEU A 271 -3.24 -16.73 -20.71
N GLY A 272 -4.42 -16.21 -20.93
CA GLY A 272 -4.72 -15.41 -22.11
C GLY A 272 -4.46 -13.93 -21.79
N PRO A 273 -3.84 -13.15 -22.70
CA PRO A 273 -3.66 -11.73 -22.49
C PRO A 273 -5.03 -11.06 -22.44
N SER A 274 -5.32 -10.36 -21.34
CA SER A 274 -6.51 -9.53 -21.20
C SER A 274 -6.47 -8.42 -22.25
N GLN A 275 -7.29 -8.53 -23.27
CA GLN A 275 -7.56 -7.44 -24.19
C GLN A 275 -8.34 -6.32 -23.48
N PRO A 276 -8.05 -5.06 -23.75
CA PRO A 276 -8.76 -3.92 -23.15
C PRO A 276 -10.19 -3.84 -23.74
N ARG A 277 -11.18 -3.70 -22.85
CA ARG A 277 -12.51 -3.21 -23.17
C ARG A 277 -12.69 -1.79 -22.68
#